data_d086ca32b330df1f2506f64eae4da509
#
_entry.id   d086ca32b330df1f2506f64eae4da509
#
_cell.length_a   1.000
_cell.length_b   1.000
_cell.length_c   1.000
_cell.angle_alpha   90.00
_cell.angle_beta   90.00
_cell.angle_gamma   90.00
#
_symmetry.space_group_name_H-M   'P 1'
#
loop_
_entity.id
_entity.type
_entity.pdbx_description
1 polymer ?
#
loop_
_entity_poly.entity_id
_entity_poly.type
_entity_poly.pdbx_seq_one_letter_code
_entity_poly.pdbx_strand_id
1 'polypeptide(L)'
;MRKEIEKLLQSVQKPARYAGGELNSVMKDKSKVALRYAFCFPDTYEIGMSHLGMKILYGVANAREDTWCERVFAPADDMEALMRANGEPLFALESGDPIKDFDMIGFTMQYELSYTNILNMLDLAGVPLRAGDRKSLTPIVAFGGPCACNPEPVAEFADIIFLGEGEETTNTVLDLLKECKESGKSKQEFLEAAMHIQGIYVPSFYEDSYNPDGTLRALTPTHGAPATVKKSIVSDMNKCYYPDSFVVPFIDIVHDRAVEEISRGCIRGCRFCQAGFIYRPIREKSVETINRQSKALIDSTGYDAVSYTHLRAHETDQYL
;
A
#
# COMPACT_ATOMS: atom_id res chain seq x y z
N MET A 1 18.16 -14.44 -3.05
CA MET A 1 17.89 -14.29 -1.59
C MET A 1 19.22 -14.16 -0.85
N ARG A 2 19.27 -13.37 0.24
CA ARG A 2 20.48 -13.28 1.09
C ARG A 2 20.68 -14.57 1.91
N LYS A 3 21.94 -14.96 2.11
CA LYS A 3 22.28 -16.20 2.84
C LYS A 3 21.79 -16.20 4.29
N GLU A 4 21.70 -15.03 4.91
CA GLU A 4 21.17 -14.82 6.25
C GLU A 4 19.71 -15.25 6.33
N ILE A 5 18.89 -14.77 5.37
CA ILE A 5 17.47 -15.13 5.27
C ILE A 5 17.32 -16.64 5.02
N GLU A 6 18.09 -17.22 4.07
CA GLU A 6 18.04 -18.65 3.78
C GLU A 6 18.26 -19.55 5.02
N LYS A 7 19.11 -19.11 5.96
CA LYS A 7 19.29 -19.81 7.22
C LYS A 7 18.06 -19.75 8.12
N LEU A 8 17.40 -18.58 8.20
CA LEU A 8 16.20 -18.41 9.01
C LEU A 8 15.04 -19.26 8.48
N LEU A 9 14.93 -19.40 7.15
CA LEU A 9 13.88 -20.21 6.51
C LEU A 9 13.88 -21.67 6.94
N GLN A 10 15.03 -22.21 7.35
CA GLN A 10 15.13 -23.60 7.80
C GLN A 10 14.47 -23.84 9.17
N SER A 11 14.16 -22.78 9.91
CA SER A 11 13.64 -22.84 11.29
C SER A 11 12.22 -22.32 11.44
N VAL A 12 11.57 -21.86 10.35
CA VAL A 12 10.20 -21.36 10.38
C VAL A 12 9.21 -22.40 9.89
N GLN A 13 7.95 -22.29 10.35
CA GLN A 13 6.89 -23.25 9.99
C GLN A 13 6.50 -23.19 8.50
N LYS A 14 6.50 -21.99 7.90
CA LYS A 14 6.09 -21.77 6.50
C LYS A 14 7.14 -20.94 5.75
N PRO A 15 8.26 -21.53 5.34
CA PRO A 15 9.34 -20.80 4.66
C PRO A 15 8.91 -20.15 3.34
N ALA A 16 7.93 -20.70 2.65
CA ALA A 16 7.43 -20.15 1.38
C ALA A 16 6.78 -18.77 1.50
N ARG A 17 6.40 -18.31 2.71
CA ARG A 17 5.96 -16.93 2.96
C ARG A 17 7.04 -15.89 2.64
N TYR A 18 8.31 -16.31 2.69
CA TYR A 18 9.48 -15.43 2.67
C TYR A 18 10.44 -15.74 1.52
N ALA A 19 10.09 -16.73 0.69
CA ALA A 19 10.98 -17.22 -0.36
C ALA A 19 11.10 -16.27 -1.55
N GLY A 20 10.04 -15.54 -1.92
CA GLY A 20 9.99 -14.76 -3.15
C GLY A 20 10.12 -15.63 -4.41
N GLY A 21 10.19 -14.99 -5.58
CA GLY A 21 10.41 -15.71 -6.85
C GLY A 21 9.17 -16.43 -7.38
N GLU A 22 7.98 -16.07 -6.92
CA GLU A 22 6.71 -16.60 -7.38
C GLU A 22 6.47 -16.27 -8.86
N LEU A 23 5.67 -17.10 -9.54
CA LEU A 23 5.25 -16.84 -10.91
C LEU A 23 4.64 -15.44 -11.04
N ASN A 24 5.03 -14.71 -12.07
CA ASN A 24 4.63 -13.33 -12.35
C ASN A 24 5.13 -12.28 -11.34
N SER A 25 6.01 -12.63 -10.39
CA SER A 25 6.69 -11.60 -9.58
C SER A 25 7.63 -10.77 -10.47
N VAL A 26 7.66 -9.46 -10.24
CA VAL A 26 8.45 -8.54 -11.07
C VAL A 26 9.86 -8.42 -10.50
N MET A 27 10.83 -8.88 -11.27
CA MET A 27 12.25 -8.78 -10.92
C MET A 27 12.92 -7.72 -11.81
N LYS A 28 13.55 -6.73 -11.18
CA LYS A 28 14.33 -5.69 -11.88
C LYS A 28 15.76 -5.64 -11.36
N ASP A 29 16.63 -5.07 -12.16
CA ASP A 29 18.00 -4.77 -11.75
C ASP A 29 18.02 -3.46 -10.96
N LYS A 30 18.30 -3.56 -9.65
CA LYS A 30 18.32 -2.40 -8.74
C LYS A 30 19.31 -1.31 -9.16
N SER A 31 20.31 -1.63 -9.98
CA SER A 31 21.25 -0.64 -10.50
C SER A 31 20.71 0.19 -11.68
N LYS A 32 19.57 -0.24 -12.24
CA LYS A 32 18.95 0.39 -13.42
C LYS A 32 17.69 1.16 -13.11
N VAL A 33 17.18 1.08 -11.88
CA VAL A 33 16.01 1.84 -11.45
C VAL A 33 16.42 3.08 -10.65
N ALA A 34 15.69 4.15 -10.81
CA ALA A 34 15.90 5.39 -10.05
C ALA A 34 15.33 5.28 -8.63
N LEU A 35 14.21 4.56 -8.48
CA LEU A 35 13.50 4.42 -7.23
C LEU A 35 13.25 2.95 -6.87
N ARG A 36 13.37 2.67 -5.56
CA ARG A 36 12.92 1.42 -4.94
C ARG A 36 11.76 1.71 -4.00
N TYR A 37 10.67 0.99 -4.18
CA TYR A 37 9.45 1.14 -3.40
C TYR A 37 9.11 -0.15 -2.67
N ALA A 38 9.17 -0.14 -1.33
CA ALA A 38 8.72 -1.24 -0.48
C ALA A 38 7.22 -1.08 -0.22
N PHE A 39 6.39 -1.90 -0.84
CA PHE A 39 4.95 -1.88 -0.63
C PHE A 39 4.56 -2.89 0.44
N CYS A 40 4.21 -2.38 1.62
CA CYS A 40 4.01 -3.14 2.84
C CYS A 40 2.53 -3.41 3.10
N PHE A 41 2.20 -4.67 3.36
CA PHE A 41 0.91 -5.07 3.89
C PHE A 41 1.09 -5.47 5.37
N PRO A 42 0.42 -4.79 6.33
CA PRO A 42 0.68 -4.98 7.75
C PRO A 42 -0.07 -6.19 8.32
N ASP A 43 0.01 -7.31 7.63
CA ASP A 43 -0.50 -8.62 8.03
C ASP A 43 0.32 -9.71 7.33
N THR A 44 0.02 -10.98 7.61
CA THR A 44 0.74 -12.12 7.06
C THR A 44 0.61 -12.23 5.53
N TYR A 45 1.53 -12.97 4.94
CA TYR A 45 1.61 -13.21 3.50
C TYR A 45 0.27 -13.68 2.90
N GLU A 46 -0.42 -14.64 3.53
CA GLU A 46 -1.66 -15.22 3.01
C GLU A 46 -2.80 -14.20 2.90
N ILE A 47 -2.86 -13.26 3.86
CA ILE A 47 -3.87 -12.20 3.87
C ILE A 47 -3.48 -11.14 2.83
N GLY A 48 -2.23 -10.68 2.83
CA GLY A 48 -1.76 -9.66 1.91
C GLY A 48 -1.82 -10.10 0.45
N MET A 49 -1.42 -11.34 0.14
CA MET A 49 -1.50 -11.88 -1.22
C MET A 49 -2.94 -12.10 -1.71
N SER A 50 -3.90 -12.17 -0.80
CA SER A 50 -5.33 -12.22 -1.13
C SER A 50 -5.93 -10.84 -1.44
N HIS A 51 -5.20 -9.74 -1.14
CA HIS A 51 -5.73 -8.39 -1.23
C HIS A 51 -5.57 -7.81 -2.64
N LEU A 52 -6.70 -7.52 -3.32
CA LEU A 52 -6.70 -7.01 -4.69
C LEU A 52 -5.99 -5.66 -4.84
N GLY A 53 -6.22 -4.71 -3.91
CA GLY A 53 -5.59 -3.38 -3.97
C GLY A 53 -4.06 -3.46 -3.93
N MET A 54 -3.48 -4.44 -3.21
CA MET A 54 -2.04 -4.67 -3.24
C MET A 54 -1.58 -5.12 -4.63
N LYS A 55 -2.30 -6.05 -5.28
CA LYS A 55 -1.99 -6.52 -6.63
C LYS A 55 -2.04 -5.39 -7.65
N ILE A 56 -3.05 -4.51 -7.55
CA ILE A 56 -3.20 -3.36 -8.45
C ILE A 56 -2.03 -2.37 -8.27
N LEU A 57 -1.76 -1.92 -7.04
CA LEU A 57 -0.74 -0.90 -6.79
C LEU A 57 0.69 -1.41 -6.99
N TYR A 58 0.95 -2.69 -6.70
CA TYR A 58 2.19 -3.36 -7.08
C TYR A 58 2.41 -3.31 -8.59
N GLY A 59 1.36 -3.60 -9.36
CA GLY A 59 1.39 -3.51 -10.81
C GLY A 59 1.56 -2.09 -11.33
N VAL A 60 0.84 -1.10 -10.77
CA VAL A 60 0.98 0.33 -11.11
C VAL A 60 2.42 0.79 -11.00
N ALA A 61 3.05 0.52 -9.85
CA ALA A 61 4.43 0.95 -9.61
C ALA A 61 5.44 0.19 -10.48
N ASN A 62 5.20 -1.09 -10.74
CA ASN A 62 6.09 -1.92 -11.58
C ASN A 62 5.89 -1.73 -13.09
N ALA A 63 4.77 -1.15 -13.55
CA ALA A 63 4.60 -0.73 -14.94
C ALA A 63 5.59 0.39 -15.34
N ARG A 64 6.18 1.10 -14.37
CA ARG A 64 7.23 2.09 -14.58
C ARG A 64 8.57 1.40 -14.83
N GLU A 65 9.34 1.88 -15.79
CA GLU A 65 10.70 1.36 -16.05
C GLU A 65 11.70 1.81 -14.97
N ASP A 66 11.50 3.00 -14.42
CA ASP A 66 12.42 3.67 -13.49
C ASP A 66 12.17 3.33 -12.01
N THR A 67 11.17 2.53 -11.70
CA THR A 67 10.79 2.16 -10.34
C THR A 67 10.72 0.65 -10.19
N TRP A 68 11.24 0.12 -9.09
CA TRP A 68 11.03 -1.27 -8.68
C TRP A 68 10.25 -1.31 -7.39
N CYS A 69 9.02 -1.80 -7.47
CA CYS A 69 8.15 -2.04 -6.32
C CYS A 69 8.29 -3.48 -5.86
N GLU A 70 8.54 -3.67 -4.58
CA GLU A 70 8.75 -4.97 -3.96
C GLU A 70 7.76 -5.16 -2.80
N ARG A 71 7.28 -6.40 -2.63
CA ARG A 71 6.27 -6.73 -1.62
C ARG A 71 6.91 -6.99 -0.26
N VAL A 72 6.24 -6.54 0.78
CA VAL A 72 6.63 -6.76 2.18
C VAL A 72 5.41 -7.13 2.99
N PHE A 73 5.52 -8.16 3.83
CA PHE A 73 4.45 -8.58 4.73
C PHE A 73 4.94 -8.57 6.16
N ALA A 74 4.01 -8.46 7.12
CA ALA A 74 4.34 -8.68 8.52
C ALA A 74 4.79 -10.13 8.70
N PRO A 75 5.94 -10.39 9.32
CA PRO A 75 6.38 -11.74 9.60
C PRO A 75 5.47 -12.40 10.63
N ALA A 76 5.34 -13.73 10.54
CA ALA A 76 4.73 -14.49 11.62
C ALA A 76 5.65 -14.54 12.85
N ASP A 77 5.09 -14.85 14.01
CA ASP A 77 5.78 -14.78 15.30
C ASP A 77 7.12 -15.57 15.31
N ASP A 78 7.14 -16.74 14.67
CA ASP A 78 8.35 -17.57 14.60
C ASP A 78 9.47 -16.90 13.79
N MET A 79 9.13 -16.28 12.65
CA MET A 79 10.09 -15.56 11.83
C MET A 79 10.52 -14.25 12.50
N GLU A 80 9.59 -13.51 13.09
CA GLU A 80 9.92 -12.27 13.80
C GLU A 80 10.89 -12.52 14.96
N ALA A 81 10.64 -13.57 15.77
CA ALA A 81 11.52 -13.94 16.87
C ALA A 81 12.94 -14.26 16.37
N LEU A 82 13.06 -14.98 15.25
CA LEU A 82 14.36 -15.30 14.65
C LEU A 82 15.04 -14.04 14.09
N MET A 83 14.32 -13.16 13.43
CA MET A 83 14.87 -11.90 12.91
C MET A 83 15.42 -11.04 14.05
N ARG A 84 14.66 -10.86 15.14
CA ARG A 84 15.12 -10.11 16.32
C ARG A 84 16.32 -10.75 16.99
N ALA A 85 16.32 -12.07 17.14
CA ALA A 85 17.44 -12.80 17.76
C ALA A 85 18.75 -12.73 16.96
N ASN A 86 18.65 -12.61 15.63
CA ASN A 86 19.80 -12.56 14.73
C ASN A 86 20.15 -11.14 14.25
N GLY A 87 19.40 -10.11 14.66
CA GLY A 87 19.58 -8.74 14.19
C GLY A 87 19.28 -8.56 12.69
N GLU A 88 18.44 -9.45 12.13
CA GLU A 88 18.04 -9.38 10.71
C GLU A 88 16.88 -8.41 10.54
N PRO A 89 17.04 -7.32 9.76
CA PRO A 89 15.98 -6.34 9.56
C PRO A 89 14.88 -6.86 8.63
N LEU A 90 13.70 -6.25 8.70
CA LEU A 90 12.60 -6.53 7.77
C LEU A 90 13.04 -6.29 6.33
N PHE A 91 12.70 -7.23 5.45
CA PHE A 91 13.18 -7.28 4.07
C PHE A 91 12.03 -7.43 3.06
N ALA A 92 12.31 -7.02 1.83
CA ALA A 92 11.40 -7.19 0.70
C ALA A 92 11.52 -8.58 0.08
N LEU A 93 10.40 -9.14 -0.42
CA LEU A 93 10.36 -10.51 -0.93
C LEU A 93 11.18 -10.71 -2.20
N GLU A 94 11.14 -9.76 -3.13
CA GLU A 94 11.76 -9.90 -4.45
C GLU A 94 13.29 -9.93 -4.35
N SER A 95 13.87 -8.95 -3.68
CA SER A 95 15.34 -8.83 -3.56
C SER A 95 15.91 -9.48 -2.32
N GLY A 96 15.14 -9.57 -1.24
CA GLY A 96 15.63 -9.87 0.11
C GLY A 96 16.39 -8.71 0.76
N ASP A 97 16.40 -7.51 0.17
CA ASP A 97 17.09 -6.36 0.74
C ASP A 97 16.29 -5.74 1.91
N PRO A 98 16.97 -5.15 2.92
CA PRO A 98 16.33 -4.43 4.01
C PRO A 98 15.49 -3.25 3.50
N ILE A 99 14.25 -3.12 3.98
CA ILE A 99 13.36 -2.06 3.49
C ILE A 99 13.80 -0.65 3.88
N LYS A 100 14.63 -0.50 4.92
CA LYS A 100 15.23 0.80 5.27
C LYS A 100 16.12 1.40 4.18
N ASP A 101 16.57 0.57 3.24
CA ASP A 101 17.45 0.98 2.14
C ASP A 101 16.66 1.37 0.88
N PHE A 102 15.32 1.42 0.98
CA PHE A 102 14.44 1.82 -0.09
C PHE A 102 14.19 3.33 -0.10
N ASP A 103 13.71 3.86 -1.22
CA ASP A 103 13.39 5.28 -1.34
C ASP A 103 12.02 5.62 -0.74
N MET A 104 11.08 4.69 -0.82
CA MET A 104 9.74 4.82 -0.25
C MET A 104 9.31 3.52 0.40
N ILE A 105 8.65 3.64 1.56
CA ILE A 105 8.01 2.54 2.30
C ILE A 105 6.54 2.90 2.43
N GLY A 106 5.67 2.22 1.69
CA GLY A 106 4.23 2.49 1.72
C GLY A 106 3.46 1.38 2.41
N PHE A 107 2.60 1.74 3.34
CA PHE A 107 1.70 0.82 4.04
C PHE A 107 0.26 1.00 3.61
N THR A 108 -0.45 -0.11 3.44
CA THR A 108 -1.90 -0.07 3.23
C THR A 108 -2.65 -0.35 4.52
N MET A 109 -3.37 0.65 5.02
CA MET A 109 -4.17 0.59 6.26
C MET A 109 -5.58 0.07 5.93
N GLN A 110 -5.81 -1.23 6.08
CA GLN A 110 -7.09 -1.86 5.74
C GLN A 110 -8.10 -1.79 6.87
N TYR A 111 -7.65 -1.88 8.12
CA TYR A 111 -8.44 -1.78 9.33
C TYR A 111 -7.56 -1.32 10.51
N GLU A 112 -8.17 -0.74 11.52
CA GLU A 112 -7.47 -0.03 12.60
C GLU A 112 -6.62 -0.95 13.49
N LEU A 113 -6.98 -2.22 13.63
CA LEU A 113 -6.19 -3.20 14.41
C LEU A 113 -4.82 -3.47 13.80
N SER A 114 -4.59 -3.13 12.53
CA SER A 114 -3.28 -3.27 11.88
C SER A 114 -2.29 -2.14 12.20
N TYR A 115 -2.70 -1.08 12.90
CA TYR A 115 -1.81 0.07 13.18
C TYR A 115 -0.58 -0.33 13.99
N THR A 116 -0.74 -1.20 14.98
CA THR A 116 0.39 -1.70 15.77
C THR A 116 1.34 -2.55 14.93
N ASN A 117 0.84 -3.29 13.95
CA ASN A 117 1.67 -4.07 13.03
C ASN A 117 2.54 -3.15 12.15
N ILE A 118 2.01 -2.00 11.71
CA ILE A 118 2.79 -1.00 10.97
C ILE A 118 3.98 -0.53 11.80
N LEU A 119 3.75 -0.19 13.06
CA LEU A 119 4.81 0.25 13.97
C LEU A 119 5.82 -0.87 14.22
N ASN A 120 5.36 -2.10 14.43
CA ASN A 120 6.23 -3.26 14.58
C ASN A 120 7.09 -3.52 13.34
N MET A 121 6.53 -3.38 12.13
CA MET A 121 7.27 -3.54 10.88
C MET A 121 8.32 -2.43 10.69
N LEU A 122 8.03 -1.18 11.06
CA LEU A 122 9.01 -0.09 11.04
C LEU A 122 10.13 -0.32 12.06
N ASP A 123 9.80 -0.75 13.27
CA ASP A 123 10.77 -1.09 14.31
C ASP A 123 11.68 -2.23 13.87
N LEU A 124 11.10 -3.31 13.35
CA LEU A 124 11.83 -4.47 12.83
C LEU A 124 12.72 -4.11 11.63
N ALA A 125 12.30 -3.13 10.83
CA ALA A 125 13.11 -2.59 9.74
C ALA A 125 14.27 -1.69 10.21
N GLY A 126 14.26 -1.24 11.46
CA GLY A 126 15.20 -0.26 11.97
C GLY A 126 14.96 1.16 11.40
N VAL A 127 13.72 1.46 11.01
CA VAL A 127 13.29 2.79 10.54
C VAL A 127 12.72 3.56 11.73
N PRO A 128 13.17 4.80 12.00
CA PRO A 128 12.62 5.60 13.09
C PRO A 128 11.09 5.73 12.97
N LEU A 129 10.36 5.44 14.06
CA LEU A 129 8.91 5.36 14.03
C LEU A 129 8.30 6.73 13.69
N ARG A 130 8.70 7.79 14.40
CA ARG A 130 8.13 9.12 14.20
C ARG A 130 8.69 9.79 12.94
N ALA A 131 7.81 10.39 12.14
CA ALA A 131 8.17 11.13 10.93
C ALA A 131 9.19 12.24 11.22
N GLY A 132 9.04 12.91 12.38
CA GLY A 132 9.94 13.96 12.83
C GLY A 132 11.38 13.51 13.10
N ASP A 133 11.63 12.23 13.32
CA ASP A 133 12.96 11.68 13.57
C ASP A 133 13.69 11.28 12.27
N ARG A 134 12.95 11.11 11.17
CA ARG A 134 13.48 10.81 9.82
C ARG A 134 13.86 12.11 9.12
N LYS A 135 15.14 12.48 9.11
CA LYS A 135 15.62 13.76 8.58
C LYS A 135 16.03 13.72 7.10
N SER A 136 16.42 12.55 6.60
CA SER A 136 16.79 12.37 5.20
C SER A 136 15.57 12.38 4.29
N LEU A 137 15.77 12.70 2.99
CA LEU A 137 14.71 12.60 2.00
C LEU A 137 14.15 11.17 1.95
N THR A 138 15.02 10.17 1.92
CA THR A 138 14.61 8.76 1.87
C THR A 138 15.00 8.01 3.14
N PRO A 139 14.25 6.99 3.55
CA PRO A 139 12.95 6.60 3.00
C PRO A 139 11.81 7.57 3.35
N ILE A 140 10.92 7.81 2.40
CA ILE A 140 9.62 8.40 2.68
C ILE A 140 8.69 7.30 3.20
N VAL A 141 8.11 7.47 4.38
CA VAL A 141 7.09 6.55 4.92
C VAL A 141 5.71 7.09 4.59
N ALA A 142 4.97 6.32 3.80
CA ALA A 142 3.67 6.68 3.28
C ALA A 142 2.59 5.72 3.75
N PHE A 143 1.43 6.24 4.12
CA PHE A 143 0.25 5.43 4.47
C PHE A 143 -0.87 5.67 3.46
N GLY A 144 -1.69 4.64 3.25
CA GLY A 144 -2.87 4.70 2.39
C GLY A 144 -3.88 3.64 2.75
N GLY A 145 -4.93 3.46 1.93
CA GLY A 145 -5.99 2.49 2.16
C GLY A 145 -7.22 3.07 2.85
N PRO A 146 -8.24 2.24 3.17
CA PRO A 146 -9.54 2.72 3.67
C PRO A 146 -9.43 3.54 4.96
N CYS A 147 -8.58 3.13 5.90
CA CYS A 147 -8.41 3.83 7.17
C CYS A 147 -7.71 5.18 7.06
N ALA A 148 -7.09 5.48 5.91
CA ALA A 148 -6.50 6.80 5.64
C ALA A 148 -7.56 7.93 5.65
N CYS A 149 -8.85 7.61 5.54
CA CYS A 149 -9.93 8.59 5.70
C CYS A 149 -10.04 9.16 7.12
N ASN A 150 -9.43 8.50 8.12
CA ASN A 150 -9.23 9.00 9.47
C ASN A 150 -7.76 8.80 9.86
N PRO A 151 -6.84 9.65 9.39
CA PRO A 151 -5.41 9.42 9.50
C PRO A 151 -4.82 9.80 10.86
N GLU A 152 -5.49 10.65 11.63
CA GLU A 152 -4.93 11.28 12.84
C GLU A 152 -4.41 10.30 13.90
N PRO A 153 -5.03 9.12 14.14
CA PRO A 153 -4.47 8.16 15.11
C PRO A 153 -3.04 7.70 14.83
N VAL A 154 -2.59 7.80 13.57
CA VAL A 154 -1.26 7.36 13.10
C VAL A 154 -0.48 8.45 12.38
N ALA A 155 -0.98 9.67 12.38
CA ALA A 155 -0.41 10.81 11.64
C ALA A 155 1.06 11.08 11.97
N GLU A 156 1.46 10.98 13.24
CA GLU A 156 2.84 11.21 13.69
C GLU A 156 3.88 10.24 13.07
N PHE A 157 3.43 9.09 12.55
CA PHE A 157 4.30 8.05 12.03
C PHE A 157 4.47 8.10 10.51
N ALA A 158 3.64 8.85 9.79
CA ALA A 158 3.70 8.99 8.34
C ALA A 158 4.32 10.32 7.91
N ASP A 159 5.09 10.30 6.82
CA ASP A 159 5.56 11.50 6.15
C ASP A 159 4.47 12.08 5.24
N ILE A 160 3.77 11.19 4.52
CA ILE A 160 2.62 11.51 3.68
C ILE A 160 1.52 10.45 3.83
N ILE A 161 0.27 10.84 3.61
CA ILE A 161 -0.87 9.92 3.62
C ILE A 161 -1.69 10.10 2.34
N PHE A 162 -1.97 8.99 1.67
CA PHE A 162 -2.79 8.93 0.47
C PHE A 162 -4.26 8.84 0.86
N LEU A 163 -5.04 9.86 0.53
CA LEU A 163 -6.48 9.91 0.73
C LEU A 163 -7.19 9.57 -0.59
N GLY A 164 -7.86 8.43 -0.63
CA GLY A 164 -8.61 7.96 -1.79
C GLY A 164 -7.86 6.91 -2.62
N GLU A 165 -7.98 6.98 -3.92
CA GLU A 165 -7.52 5.97 -4.87
C GLU A 165 -6.09 6.24 -5.31
N GLY A 166 -5.26 5.19 -5.32
CA GLY A 166 -3.81 5.34 -5.45
C GLY A 166 -3.26 5.18 -6.87
N GLU A 167 -4.03 4.72 -7.85
CA GLU A 167 -3.52 4.31 -9.16
C GLU A 167 -2.79 5.43 -9.92
N GLU A 168 -3.34 6.64 -9.90
CA GLU A 168 -2.73 7.80 -10.55
C GLU A 168 -1.80 8.56 -9.59
N THR A 169 -2.27 8.73 -8.33
CA THR A 169 -1.55 9.51 -7.32
C THR A 169 -0.19 8.89 -6.96
N THR A 170 -0.09 7.55 -6.95
CA THR A 170 1.19 6.86 -6.71
C THR A 170 2.23 7.25 -7.74
N ASN A 171 1.87 7.26 -9.03
CA ASN A 171 2.81 7.67 -10.09
C ASN A 171 3.26 9.12 -9.92
N THR A 172 2.33 10.04 -9.61
CA THR A 172 2.65 11.45 -9.39
C THR A 172 3.61 11.65 -8.21
N VAL A 173 3.41 10.92 -7.11
CA VAL A 173 4.31 10.99 -5.95
C VAL A 173 5.67 10.39 -6.26
N LEU A 174 5.73 9.28 -7.01
CA LEU A 174 7.01 8.67 -7.43
C LEU A 174 7.78 9.59 -8.38
N ASP A 175 7.09 10.29 -9.30
CA ASP A 175 7.74 11.29 -10.19
C ASP A 175 8.34 12.42 -9.37
N LEU A 176 7.60 12.96 -8.40
CA LEU A 176 8.10 14.01 -7.50
C LEU A 176 9.30 13.53 -6.67
N LEU A 177 9.22 12.31 -6.10
CA LEU A 177 10.31 11.76 -5.29
C LEU A 177 11.58 11.57 -6.12
N LYS A 178 11.44 11.07 -7.34
CA LYS A 178 12.54 10.92 -8.30
C LYS A 178 13.17 12.28 -8.60
N GLU A 179 12.36 13.28 -8.96
CA GLU A 179 12.85 14.64 -9.24
C GLU A 179 13.61 15.22 -8.04
N CYS A 180 13.07 15.08 -6.84
CA CYS A 180 13.70 15.57 -5.62
C CYS A 180 15.05 14.87 -5.35
N LYS A 181 15.10 13.54 -5.54
CA LYS A 181 16.31 12.74 -5.37
C LYS A 181 17.40 13.13 -6.38
N GLU A 182 17.05 13.27 -7.66
CA GLU A 182 17.98 13.64 -8.75
C GLU A 182 18.48 15.09 -8.60
N SER A 183 17.65 15.99 -8.09
CA SER A 183 17.97 17.40 -7.87
C SER A 183 18.62 17.69 -6.51
N GLY A 184 18.78 16.68 -5.64
CA GLY A 184 19.35 16.85 -4.31
C GLY A 184 18.50 17.70 -3.36
N LYS A 185 17.16 17.73 -3.58
CA LYS A 185 16.21 18.43 -2.71
C LYS A 185 16.10 17.76 -1.34
N SER A 186 15.78 18.57 -0.35
CA SER A 186 15.53 18.10 1.02
C SER A 186 14.17 17.42 1.15
N LYS A 187 13.97 16.69 2.25
CA LYS A 187 12.68 16.13 2.63
C LYS A 187 11.61 17.23 2.77
N GLN A 188 11.96 18.37 3.34
CA GLN A 188 11.03 19.49 3.51
C GLN A 188 10.52 19.99 2.15
N GLU A 189 11.41 20.19 1.18
CA GLU A 189 11.01 20.60 -0.18
C GLU A 189 10.13 19.55 -0.88
N PHE A 190 10.40 18.26 -0.66
CA PHE A 190 9.52 17.19 -1.16
C PHE A 190 8.13 17.30 -0.53
N LEU A 191 8.01 17.46 0.80
CA LEU A 191 6.74 17.55 1.52
C LEU A 191 5.95 18.81 1.09
N GLU A 192 6.63 19.95 0.93
CA GLU A 192 6.02 21.20 0.43
C GLU A 192 5.47 21.06 -1.00
N ALA A 193 6.12 20.31 -1.85
CA ALA A 193 5.59 20.01 -3.18
C ALA A 193 4.46 18.96 -3.13
N ALA A 194 4.61 17.93 -2.31
CA ALA A 194 3.66 16.83 -2.19
C ALA A 194 2.27 17.27 -1.68
N MET A 195 2.19 18.27 -0.79
CA MET A 195 0.91 18.79 -0.27
C MET A 195 -0.01 19.38 -1.34
N HIS A 196 0.52 19.70 -2.52
CA HIS A 196 -0.25 20.21 -3.66
C HIS A 196 -0.79 19.11 -4.58
N ILE A 197 -0.37 17.85 -4.37
CA ILE A 197 -0.90 16.71 -5.12
C ILE A 197 -2.27 16.35 -4.54
N GLN A 198 -3.28 16.25 -5.40
CA GLN A 198 -4.62 15.84 -4.95
C GLN A 198 -4.58 14.48 -4.27
N GLY A 199 -5.18 14.38 -3.09
CA GLY A 199 -5.20 13.14 -2.30
C GLY A 199 -3.99 12.95 -1.39
N ILE A 200 -3.04 13.88 -1.36
CA ILE A 200 -1.90 13.79 -0.43
C ILE A 200 -2.14 14.70 0.77
N TYR A 201 -2.10 14.08 1.94
CA TYR A 201 -2.09 14.73 3.24
C TYR A 201 -0.69 14.63 3.84
N VAL A 202 -0.12 15.77 4.25
CA VAL A 202 1.19 15.87 4.90
C VAL A 202 0.96 16.18 6.38
N PRO A 203 0.95 15.19 7.28
CA PRO A 203 0.54 15.40 8.68
C PRO A 203 1.32 16.48 9.41
N SER A 204 2.63 16.57 9.18
CA SER A 204 3.52 17.54 9.83
C SER A 204 3.20 19.01 9.51
N PHE A 205 2.29 19.27 8.53
CA PHE A 205 1.87 20.61 8.16
C PHE A 205 0.53 21.00 8.77
N TYR A 206 0.08 20.28 9.79
CA TYR A 206 -1.15 20.58 10.52
C TYR A 206 -0.87 20.53 12.01
N GLU A 207 -1.30 21.56 12.72
CA GLU A 207 -1.17 21.69 14.17
C GLU A 207 -2.52 21.51 14.83
N ASP A 208 -2.61 20.57 15.75
CA ASP A 208 -3.78 20.37 16.58
C ASP A 208 -3.80 21.31 17.78
N SER A 209 -4.98 21.74 18.17
CA SER A 209 -5.18 22.52 19.40
C SER A 209 -6.41 21.98 20.15
N TYR A 210 -6.37 22.04 21.46
CA TYR A 210 -7.39 21.48 22.33
C TYR A 210 -8.05 22.54 23.21
N ASN A 211 -9.30 22.30 23.55
CA ASN A 211 -10.02 23.05 24.57
C ASN A 211 -9.57 22.62 25.98
N PRO A 212 -9.87 23.40 27.02
CA PRO A 212 -9.51 23.04 28.39
C PRO A 212 -10.10 21.70 28.89
N ASP A 213 -11.18 21.24 28.27
CA ASP A 213 -11.83 19.96 28.54
C ASP A 213 -11.22 18.76 27.79
N GLY A 214 -10.17 18.98 27.01
CA GLY A 214 -9.48 17.95 26.22
C GLY A 214 -10.12 17.65 24.86
N THR A 215 -11.21 18.32 24.48
CA THR A 215 -11.80 18.16 23.15
C THR A 215 -10.96 18.90 22.08
N LEU A 216 -10.89 18.37 20.87
CA LEU A 216 -10.22 19.01 19.75
C LEU A 216 -10.89 20.37 19.46
N ARG A 217 -10.11 21.44 19.50
CA ARG A 217 -10.54 22.78 19.14
C ARG A 217 -10.41 23.04 17.64
N ALA A 218 -9.23 22.77 17.09
CA ALA A 218 -8.93 22.99 15.68
C ALA A 218 -7.76 22.12 15.24
N LEU A 219 -7.76 21.79 13.96
CA LEU A 219 -6.60 21.31 13.21
C LEU A 219 -6.23 22.42 12.22
N THR A 220 -5.11 23.09 12.44
CA THR A 220 -4.73 24.32 11.72
C THR A 220 -3.64 24.00 10.71
N PRO A 221 -3.83 24.29 9.41
CA PRO A 221 -2.79 24.13 8.41
C PRO A 221 -1.67 25.14 8.61
N THR A 222 -0.43 24.66 8.42
CA THR A 222 0.81 25.44 8.44
C THR A 222 1.53 25.30 7.10
N HIS A 223 2.65 25.94 6.88
CA HIS A 223 3.47 25.85 5.66
C HIS A 223 2.71 26.09 4.34
N GLY A 224 1.55 26.75 4.39
CA GLY A 224 0.71 26.95 3.21
C GLY A 224 -0.12 25.74 2.82
N ALA A 225 -0.23 24.73 3.68
CA ALA A 225 -1.03 23.54 3.42
C ALA A 225 -2.53 23.89 3.24
N PRO A 226 -3.26 23.14 2.43
CA PRO A 226 -4.67 23.39 2.17
C PRO A 226 -5.52 23.11 3.43
N ALA A 227 -6.50 23.96 3.72
CA ALA A 227 -7.43 23.74 4.84
C ALA A 227 -8.27 22.46 4.69
N THR A 228 -8.38 21.93 3.48
CA THR A 228 -9.10 20.69 3.17
C THR A 228 -8.37 19.93 2.08
N VAL A 229 -8.05 18.67 2.33
CA VAL A 229 -7.47 17.78 1.34
C VAL A 229 -8.58 17.01 0.63
N LYS A 230 -8.68 17.17 -0.69
CA LYS A 230 -9.63 16.42 -1.51
C LYS A 230 -9.04 15.06 -1.84
N LYS A 231 -9.78 13.98 -1.57
CA LYS A 231 -9.36 12.64 -1.93
C LYS A 231 -9.15 12.48 -3.44
N SER A 232 -8.23 11.60 -3.82
CA SER A 232 -8.06 11.17 -5.20
C SER A 232 -9.16 10.20 -5.61
N ILE A 233 -9.64 10.31 -6.84
CA ILE A 233 -10.72 9.48 -7.41
C ILE A 233 -10.37 9.18 -8.86
N VAL A 234 -10.30 7.90 -9.22
CA VAL A 234 -10.24 7.44 -10.60
C VAL A 234 -11.60 7.71 -11.26
N SER A 235 -11.61 8.53 -12.29
CA SER A 235 -12.86 8.98 -12.94
C SER A 235 -13.46 7.93 -13.90
N ASP A 236 -12.62 7.15 -14.56
CA ASP A 236 -13.03 6.15 -15.56
C ASP A 236 -12.39 4.79 -15.24
N MET A 237 -13.18 3.87 -14.69
CA MET A 237 -12.75 2.52 -14.31
C MET A 237 -12.36 1.63 -15.50
N ASN A 238 -12.77 2.00 -16.74
CA ASN A 238 -12.38 1.25 -17.93
C ASN A 238 -10.97 1.58 -18.42
N LYS A 239 -10.47 2.77 -18.05
CA LYS A 239 -9.16 3.27 -18.45
C LYS A 239 -8.10 3.22 -17.37
N CYS A 240 -8.52 3.06 -16.10
CA CYS A 240 -7.56 2.94 -15.02
C CYS A 240 -6.71 1.68 -15.19
N TYR A 241 -5.51 1.75 -14.63
CA TYR A 241 -4.63 0.57 -14.62
C TYR A 241 -5.31 -0.60 -13.91
N TYR A 242 -5.22 -1.76 -14.53
CA TYR A 242 -5.55 -3.04 -13.92
C TYR A 242 -4.54 -4.07 -14.42
N PRO A 243 -3.96 -4.91 -13.56
CA PRO A 243 -2.93 -5.85 -13.98
C PRO A 243 -3.50 -6.94 -14.91
N ASP A 244 -2.76 -7.26 -15.95
CA ASP A 244 -3.06 -8.38 -16.85
C ASP A 244 -2.57 -9.73 -16.28
N SER A 245 -1.77 -9.68 -15.20
CA SER A 245 -1.27 -10.86 -14.50
C SER A 245 -1.18 -10.61 -13.01
N PHE A 246 -1.48 -11.63 -12.20
CA PHE A 246 -1.24 -11.62 -10.75
C PHE A 246 -0.04 -12.49 -10.41
N VAL A 247 0.67 -12.10 -9.35
CA VAL A 247 1.65 -12.99 -8.73
C VAL A 247 0.92 -14.20 -8.16
N VAL A 248 1.36 -15.40 -8.53
CA VAL A 248 0.77 -16.67 -8.09
C VAL A 248 1.53 -17.18 -6.88
N PRO A 249 0.91 -17.26 -5.70
CA PRO A 249 1.56 -17.73 -4.48
C PRO A 249 2.02 -19.20 -4.57
N PHE A 250 3.08 -19.56 -3.83
CA PHE A 250 3.52 -20.94 -3.69
C PHE A 250 2.74 -21.74 -2.65
N ILE A 251 1.92 -21.07 -1.84
CA ILE A 251 1.10 -21.67 -0.79
C ILE A 251 -0.34 -21.20 -0.92
N ASP A 252 -1.25 -21.98 -0.37
CA ASP A 252 -2.67 -21.60 -0.32
C ASP A 252 -2.86 -20.28 0.40
N ILE A 253 -3.65 -19.39 -0.21
CA ILE A 253 -4.03 -18.11 0.33
C ILE A 253 -5.56 -18.06 0.52
N VAL A 254 -6.06 -17.00 1.16
CA VAL A 254 -7.52 -16.86 1.46
C VAL A 254 -8.36 -16.82 0.18
N HIS A 255 -7.87 -16.13 -0.86
CA HIS A 255 -8.54 -16.02 -2.16
C HIS A 255 -7.64 -16.54 -3.29
N ASP A 256 -7.55 -17.88 -3.40
CA ASP A 256 -6.76 -18.55 -4.43
C ASP A 256 -7.54 -18.65 -5.76
N ARG A 257 -7.74 -17.50 -6.39
CA ARG A 257 -8.51 -17.34 -7.63
C ARG A 257 -8.22 -16.01 -8.32
N ALA A 258 -8.60 -15.88 -9.59
CA ALA A 258 -8.65 -14.59 -10.24
C ALA A 258 -9.72 -13.71 -9.58
N VAL A 259 -9.37 -12.48 -9.23
CA VAL A 259 -10.30 -11.52 -8.64
C VAL A 259 -10.43 -10.33 -9.57
N GLU A 260 -11.66 -10.01 -9.96
CA GLU A 260 -11.97 -8.90 -10.86
C GLU A 260 -12.81 -7.85 -10.13
N GLU A 261 -12.38 -6.59 -10.20
CA GLU A 261 -13.13 -5.47 -9.66
C GLU A 261 -14.10 -4.93 -10.70
N ILE A 262 -15.39 -5.08 -10.47
CA ILE A 262 -16.43 -4.66 -11.42
C ILE A 262 -16.96 -3.26 -11.17
N SER A 263 -16.89 -2.77 -9.92
CA SER A 263 -17.36 -1.43 -9.55
C SER A 263 -16.73 -0.93 -8.26
N ARG A 264 -16.70 0.39 -8.07
CA ARG A 264 -16.36 1.07 -6.81
C ARG A 264 -17.47 2.00 -6.37
N GLY A 265 -17.63 2.11 -5.06
CA GLY A 265 -18.63 2.95 -4.44
C GLY A 265 -19.96 2.22 -4.21
N CYS A 266 -20.83 2.85 -3.41
CA CYS A 266 -22.14 2.32 -3.08
C CYS A 266 -23.14 3.46 -2.91
N ILE A 267 -24.36 3.28 -3.46
CA ILE A 267 -25.45 4.27 -3.37
C ILE A 267 -26.32 4.10 -2.14
N ARG A 268 -26.20 2.98 -1.41
CA ARG A 268 -27.17 2.59 -0.36
C ARG A 268 -27.20 3.53 0.84
N GLY A 269 -26.07 4.11 1.23
CA GLY A 269 -26.00 5.07 2.34
C GLY A 269 -26.39 4.47 3.71
N CYS A 270 -26.12 3.19 3.94
CA CYS A 270 -26.38 2.53 5.22
C CYS A 270 -25.64 3.26 6.34
N ARG A 271 -26.33 3.58 7.45
CA ARG A 271 -25.79 4.43 8.53
C ARG A 271 -24.55 3.84 9.22
N PHE A 272 -24.43 2.52 9.28
CA PHE A 272 -23.29 1.84 9.90
C PHE A 272 -22.12 1.62 8.94
N CYS A 273 -22.29 1.81 7.63
CA CYS A 273 -21.35 1.38 6.63
C CYS A 273 -20.40 2.51 6.19
N GLN A 274 -19.16 2.48 6.66
CA GLN A 274 -18.12 3.42 6.26
C GLN A 274 -17.83 3.35 4.75
N ALA A 275 -17.81 2.16 4.16
CA ALA A 275 -17.51 1.95 2.74
C ALA A 275 -18.46 2.72 1.81
N GLY A 276 -19.75 2.85 2.17
CA GLY A 276 -20.74 3.63 1.45
C GLY A 276 -20.44 5.13 1.39
N PHE A 277 -19.52 5.63 2.18
CA PHE A 277 -19.10 7.03 2.22
C PHE A 277 -17.73 7.25 1.61
N ILE A 278 -16.73 6.42 1.97
CA ILE A 278 -15.33 6.65 1.57
C ILE A 278 -15.08 6.33 0.10
N TYR A 279 -15.82 5.42 -0.52
CA TYR A 279 -15.62 5.01 -1.92
C TYR A 279 -16.54 5.70 -2.93
N ARG A 280 -17.30 6.71 -2.53
CA ARG A 280 -18.11 7.52 -3.46
C ARG A 280 -17.23 8.33 -4.43
N PRO A 281 -17.71 8.59 -5.68
CA PRO A 281 -18.97 8.18 -6.29
C PRO A 281 -18.96 6.71 -6.77
N ILE A 282 -20.14 6.16 -7.12
CA ILE A 282 -20.22 4.88 -7.78
C ILE A 282 -19.69 4.97 -9.21
N ARG A 283 -18.87 4.01 -9.62
CA ARG A 283 -18.32 3.88 -10.97
C ARG A 283 -18.21 2.40 -11.29
N GLU A 284 -18.54 2.05 -12.52
CA GLU A 284 -18.62 0.68 -12.99
C GLU A 284 -17.72 0.49 -14.21
N LYS A 285 -17.17 -0.72 -14.36
CA LYS A 285 -16.52 -1.15 -15.60
C LYS A 285 -17.56 -1.66 -16.59
N SER A 286 -17.27 -1.53 -17.87
CA SER A 286 -18.05 -2.17 -18.91
C SER A 286 -17.83 -3.69 -18.92
N VAL A 287 -18.82 -4.42 -19.42
CA VAL A 287 -18.74 -5.88 -19.55
C VAL A 287 -17.55 -6.30 -20.42
N GLU A 288 -17.25 -5.53 -21.47
CA GLU A 288 -16.11 -5.79 -22.36
C GLU A 288 -14.78 -5.67 -21.61
N THR A 289 -14.65 -4.65 -20.75
CA THR A 289 -13.45 -4.46 -19.91
C THR A 289 -13.30 -5.61 -18.92
N ILE A 290 -14.37 -5.98 -18.22
CA ILE A 290 -14.38 -7.08 -17.26
C ILE A 290 -13.97 -8.39 -17.94
N ASN A 291 -14.59 -8.74 -19.07
CA ASN A 291 -14.29 -9.97 -19.79
C ASN A 291 -12.84 -10.02 -20.28
N ARG A 292 -12.31 -8.90 -20.78
CA ARG A 292 -10.91 -8.80 -21.24
C ARG A 292 -9.94 -9.00 -20.08
N GLN A 293 -10.16 -8.33 -18.96
CA GLN A 293 -9.30 -8.39 -17.78
C GLN A 293 -9.37 -9.79 -17.13
N SER A 294 -10.57 -10.34 -16.93
CA SER A 294 -10.74 -11.68 -16.39
C SER A 294 -10.04 -12.74 -17.25
N LYS A 295 -10.16 -12.64 -18.60
CA LYS A 295 -9.47 -13.55 -19.49
C LYS A 295 -7.94 -13.44 -19.35
N ALA A 296 -7.39 -12.24 -19.33
CA ALA A 296 -5.96 -12.03 -19.16
C ALA A 296 -5.45 -12.62 -17.83
N LEU A 297 -6.19 -12.44 -16.73
CA LEU A 297 -5.85 -13.02 -15.43
C LEU A 297 -5.86 -14.56 -15.46
N ILE A 298 -6.88 -15.18 -16.05
CA ILE A 298 -6.95 -16.65 -16.17
C ILE A 298 -5.78 -17.16 -17.01
N ASP A 299 -5.54 -16.55 -18.17
CA ASP A 299 -4.47 -16.97 -19.08
C ASP A 299 -3.08 -16.86 -18.45
N SER A 300 -2.86 -15.86 -17.58
CA SER A 300 -1.55 -15.58 -16.97
C SER A 300 -1.29 -16.34 -15.67
N THR A 301 -2.34 -16.78 -14.98
CA THR A 301 -2.21 -17.42 -13.65
C THR A 301 -2.52 -18.88 -13.65
N GLY A 302 -3.33 -19.36 -14.61
CA GLY A 302 -3.84 -20.73 -14.64
C GLY A 302 -4.96 -21.00 -13.63
N TYR A 303 -5.53 -19.96 -12.99
CA TYR A 303 -6.69 -20.12 -12.12
C TYR A 303 -7.91 -20.60 -12.90
N ASP A 304 -8.69 -21.47 -12.31
CA ASP A 304 -9.93 -22.03 -12.88
C ASP A 304 -11.21 -21.35 -12.32
N ALA A 305 -11.05 -20.39 -11.41
CA ALA A 305 -12.15 -19.67 -10.76
C ALA A 305 -11.93 -18.16 -10.83
N VAL A 306 -13.03 -17.42 -11.01
CA VAL A 306 -13.08 -15.95 -10.94
C VAL A 306 -14.03 -15.52 -9.85
N SER A 307 -13.60 -14.57 -9.02
CA SER A 307 -14.47 -13.85 -8.08
C SER A 307 -14.57 -12.39 -8.48
N TYR A 308 -15.77 -11.84 -8.37
CA TYR A 308 -16.01 -10.42 -8.61
C TYR A 308 -16.05 -9.64 -7.32
N THR A 309 -15.36 -8.51 -7.26
CA THR A 309 -15.45 -7.59 -6.14
C THR A 309 -16.27 -6.37 -6.51
N HIS A 310 -17.20 -6.01 -5.62
CA HIS A 310 -18.01 -4.81 -5.73
C HIS A 310 -18.45 -4.36 -4.31
N LEU A 311 -18.60 -3.06 -4.13
CA LEU A 311 -19.17 -2.51 -2.91
C LEU A 311 -20.70 -2.43 -3.06
N ARG A 312 -21.38 -3.56 -2.84
CA ARG A 312 -22.83 -3.60 -2.72
C ARG A 312 -23.21 -4.05 -1.32
N ALA A 313 -24.16 -3.34 -0.70
CA ALA A 313 -24.78 -3.79 0.53
C ALA A 313 -25.59 -5.05 0.23
N HIS A 314 -25.19 -6.19 0.81
CA HIS A 314 -25.90 -7.46 0.85
C HIS A 314 -26.55 -7.90 -0.47
N GLU A 315 -25.83 -8.61 -1.30
CA GLU A 315 -26.43 -9.68 -2.07
C GLU A 315 -26.69 -10.80 -1.06
N THR A 316 -27.89 -10.83 -0.53
CA THR A 316 -28.36 -12.00 0.21
C THR A 316 -28.64 -13.07 -0.83
N ASP A 317 -28.34 -14.34 -0.52
CA ASP A 317 -28.62 -15.52 -1.34
C ASP A 317 -30.11 -15.68 -1.78
N GLN A 318 -30.94 -14.69 -1.49
CA GLN A 318 -32.37 -14.65 -1.84
C GLN A 318 -32.66 -14.32 -3.31
N TYR A 319 -31.63 -14.04 -4.11
CA TYR A 319 -31.77 -13.67 -5.53
C TYR A 319 -30.85 -14.46 -6.46
N LEU A 320 -30.28 -15.57 -5.99
CA LEU A 320 -29.60 -16.57 -6.83
C LEU A 320 -30.51 -17.74 -7.15
#